data_2c4586c410c000932f1f0c016c2794af
#
_entry.id   2c4586c410c000932f1f0c016c2794af
#
_cell.length_a   1.000
_cell.length_b   1.000
_cell.length_c   1.000
_cell.angle_alpha   90.00
_cell.angle_beta   90.00
_cell.angle_gamma   90.00
#
_symmetry.space_group_name_H-M   'P 1'
#
loop_
_entity.id
_entity.type
_entity.pdbx_description
1 polymer ?
#
loop_
_entity_poly.entity_id
_entity_poly.type
_entity_poly.pdbx_seq_one_letter_code
_entity_poly.pdbx_strand_id
1 'polypeptide(L)'
;MEALHEWNLGFEQAAQVQRELASRLIIADRLGPIRRIAGVDVSYAQDSNRLVAGAVVLDAETLQPLERASLAGTTDVPYLPGFLSFREIPPLLEVLAQLSAPPDLIVCDGQGIAHPRRMGVAAHLGLWVQIPTIGCAKSPLIRSPLPGPERGARAEVRHHGQLVGYVLRTRSGYKPVYVSPGHLISLDTACDWVLRLAPKWRLPETTRLADQMVGKLMKEVNNEQRTVNNEQ
;
A
#
# COMPACT_ATOMS: atom_id res chain seq x y z
N MET A 1 -20.72 4.85 -0.49
CA MET A 1 -19.98 4.26 -1.64
C MET A 1 -20.67 2.97 -2.02
N GLU A 2 -20.94 2.74 -3.30
CA GLU A 2 -21.46 1.45 -3.77
C GLU A 2 -20.35 0.39 -3.68
N ALA A 3 -20.68 -0.80 -3.17
CA ALA A 3 -19.71 -1.89 -3.02
C ALA A 3 -19.26 -2.39 -4.40
N LEU A 4 -17.96 -2.50 -4.61
CA LEU A 4 -17.40 -3.01 -5.88
C LEU A 4 -17.57 -4.53 -6.02
N HIS A 5 -17.55 -5.25 -4.90
CA HIS A 5 -17.69 -6.70 -4.78
C HIS A 5 -17.81 -7.11 -3.30
N GLU A 6 -18.18 -8.34 -3.07
CA GLU A 6 -18.11 -8.99 -1.76
C GLU A 6 -16.67 -9.36 -1.39
N TRP A 7 -16.32 -9.29 -0.10
CA TRP A 7 -14.96 -9.62 0.37
C TRP A 7 -14.74 -11.12 0.62
N ASN A 8 -15.80 -11.83 1.02
CA ASN A 8 -15.73 -13.25 1.32
C ASN A 8 -15.92 -14.09 0.03
N LEU A 9 -14.89 -14.15 -0.78
CA LEU A 9 -14.88 -14.83 -2.08
C LEU A 9 -13.92 -16.02 -2.08
N GLY A 10 -14.27 -17.07 -2.81
CA GLY A 10 -13.32 -18.10 -3.19
C GLY A 10 -12.21 -17.56 -4.12
N PHE A 11 -11.04 -18.20 -4.16
CA PHE A 11 -9.89 -17.70 -4.92
C PHE A 11 -10.15 -17.51 -6.41
N GLU A 12 -10.94 -18.37 -7.04
CA GLU A 12 -11.30 -18.22 -8.46
C GLU A 12 -12.15 -16.97 -8.70
N GLN A 13 -13.15 -16.74 -7.84
CA GLN A 13 -14.00 -15.56 -7.89
C GLN A 13 -13.18 -14.29 -7.60
N ALA A 14 -12.31 -14.32 -6.58
CA ALA A 14 -11.42 -13.21 -6.28
C ALA A 14 -10.47 -12.88 -7.46
N ALA A 15 -9.93 -13.91 -8.14
CA ALA A 15 -9.11 -13.73 -9.33
C ALA A 15 -9.90 -13.15 -10.51
N GLN A 16 -11.18 -13.54 -10.66
CA GLN A 16 -12.06 -12.96 -11.67
C GLN A 16 -12.37 -11.50 -11.37
N VAL A 17 -12.73 -11.16 -10.12
CA VAL A 17 -12.95 -9.78 -9.67
C VAL A 17 -11.72 -8.93 -9.94
N GLN A 18 -10.50 -9.41 -9.64
CA GLN A 18 -9.28 -8.66 -9.95
C GLN A 18 -9.12 -8.38 -11.45
N ARG A 19 -9.43 -9.34 -12.32
CA ARG A 19 -9.35 -9.13 -13.79
C ARG A 19 -10.37 -8.11 -14.29
N GLU A 20 -11.60 -8.20 -13.80
CA GLU A 20 -12.69 -7.27 -14.16
C GLU A 20 -12.38 -5.85 -13.69
N LEU A 21 -11.98 -5.69 -12.43
CA LEU A 21 -11.64 -4.38 -11.87
C LEU A 21 -10.39 -3.76 -12.51
N ALA A 22 -9.44 -4.57 -12.99
CA ALA A 22 -8.24 -4.08 -13.65
C ALA A 22 -8.55 -3.23 -14.91
N SER A 23 -9.66 -3.50 -15.60
CA SER A 23 -10.11 -2.72 -16.76
C SER A 23 -10.64 -1.32 -16.38
N ARG A 24 -11.00 -1.10 -15.13
CA ARG A 24 -11.53 0.16 -14.59
C ARG A 24 -10.44 1.11 -14.08
N LEU A 25 -9.17 0.66 -14.03
CA LEU A 25 -8.06 1.47 -13.56
C LEU A 25 -7.74 2.60 -14.55
N ILE A 26 -7.58 3.79 -14.02
CA ILE A 26 -7.10 4.97 -14.75
C ILE A 26 -5.63 5.17 -14.37
N ILE A 27 -4.73 4.87 -15.32
CA ILE A 27 -3.27 5.00 -15.14
C ILE A 27 -2.80 6.29 -15.83
N ALA A 28 -3.41 7.37 -15.44
CA ALA A 28 -3.12 8.73 -15.90
C ALA A 28 -3.35 9.69 -14.74
N ASP A 29 -2.67 10.81 -14.77
CA ASP A 29 -2.78 11.82 -13.72
C ASP A 29 -4.18 12.44 -13.71
N ARG A 30 -4.85 12.30 -12.58
CA ARG A 30 -6.10 12.93 -12.21
C ARG A 30 -5.95 13.58 -10.83
N LEU A 31 -4.85 14.32 -10.68
CA LEU A 31 -4.45 14.93 -9.41
C LEU A 31 -5.02 16.33 -9.29
N GLY A 32 -5.59 16.64 -8.14
CA GLY A 32 -5.78 18.00 -7.66
C GLY A 32 -4.54 18.51 -6.94
N PRO A 33 -4.63 19.62 -6.22
CA PRO A 33 -3.58 20.04 -5.31
C PRO A 33 -3.34 18.99 -4.22
N ILE A 34 -2.11 18.48 -4.11
CA ILE A 34 -1.73 17.50 -3.10
C ILE A 34 -1.18 18.22 -1.87
N ARG A 35 -1.92 18.17 -0.76
CA ARG A 35 -1.57 18.75 0.54
C ARG A 35 -1.45 17.70 1.63
N ARG A 36 -2.29 16.67 1.58
CA ARG A 36 -2.39 15.58 2.57
C ARG A 36 -2.04 14.26 1.90
N ILE A 37 -0.97 13.60 2.34
CA ILE A 37 -0.56 12.31 1.78
C ILE A 37 -0.63 11.25 2.87
N ALA A 38 -1.41 10.20 2.66
CA ALA A 38 -1.47 9.08 3.58
C ALA A 38 -0.48 7.98 3.18
N GLY A 39 0.20 7.41 4.17
CA GLY A 39 0.79 6.09 4.10
C GLY A 39 -0.11 5.10 4.84
N VAL A 40 -0.35 3.95 4.24
CA VAL A 40 -1.16 2.88 4.84
C VAL A 40 -0.36 1.59 4.93
N ASP A 41 -0.59 0.83 6.01
CA ASP A 41 0.05 -0.47 6.23
C ASP A 41 -0.81 -1.35 7.13
N VAL A 42 -0.59 -2.67 7.08
CA VAL A 42 -1.25 -3.66 7.92
C VAL A 42 -0.23 -4.62 8.51
N SER A 43 -0.21 -4.77 9.82
CA SER A 43 0.61 -5.72 10.55
C SER A 43 -0.22 -6.90 11.05
N TYR A 44 0.36 -8.10 10.99
CA TYR A 44 -0.31 -9.33 11.40
C TYR A 44 0.43 -10.00 12.55
N ALA A 45 -0.32 -10.60 13.47
CA ALA A 45 0.25 -11.51 14.46
C ALA A 45 0.71 -12.82 13.80
N GLN A 46 1.80 -13.41 14.28
CA GLN A 46 2.38 -14.63 13.70
C GLN A 46 1.48 -15.86 13.89
N ASP A 47 0.86 -15.99 15.07
CA ASP A 47 0.17 -17.19 15.50
C ASP A 47 -1.34 -17.02 15.64
N SER A 48 -1.92 -16.02 14.99
CA SER A 48 -3.37 -15.75 15.06
C SER A 48 -3.86 -14.94 13.86
N ASN A 49 -5.19 -14.86 13.70
CA ASN A 49 -5.84 -14.06 12.67
C ASN A 49 -5.87 -12.54 12.99
N ARG A 50 -5.19 -12.10 14.06
CA ARG A 50 -5.19 -10.70 14.48
C ARG A 50 -4.37 -9.83 13.55
N LEU A 51 -4.84 -8.62 13.37
CA LEU A 51 -4.17 -7.59 12.59
C LEU A 51 -4.27 -6.23 13.28
N VAL A 52 -3.37 -5.34 12.91
CA VAL A 52 -3.49 -3.90 13.14
C VAL A 52 -3.33 -3.22 11.80
N ALA A 53 -4.34 -2.50 11.37
CA ALA A 53 -4.29 -1.62 10.20
C ALA A 53 -4.05 -0.17 10.65
N GLY A 54 -3.37 0.62 9.82
CA GLY A 54 -3.08 2.00 10.17
C GLY A 54 -2.84 2.89 8.97
N ALA A 55 -3.12 4.18 9.18
CA ALA A 55 -2.82 5.26 8.27
C ALA A 55 -2.10 6.40 9.00
N VAL A 56 -1.06 6.94 8.38
CA VAL A 56 -0.37 8.15 8.83
C VAL A 56 -0.46 9.17 7.71
N VAL A 57 -1.11 10.30 7.99
CA VAL A 57 -1.25 11.42 7.05
C VAL A 57 -0.14 12.43 7.31
N LEU A 58 0.57 12.81 6.25
CA LEU A 58 1.62 13.81 6.29
C LEU A 58 1.20 15.05 5.50
N ASP A 59 1.71 16.19 5.91
CA ASP A 59 1.76 17.39 5.09
C ASP A 59 2.70 17.16 3.90
N ALA A 60 2.22 17.44 2.69
CA ALA A 60 2.93 17.12 1.45
C ALA A 60 4.19 17.97 1.22
N GLU A 61 4.30 19.13 1.87
CA GLU A 61 5.43 20.03 1.73
C GLU A 61 6.51 19.75 2.79
N THR A 62 6.10 19.67 4.07
CA THR A 62 7.00 19.53 5.21
C THR A 62 7.29 18.09 5.60
N LEU A 63 6.47 17.13 5.13
CA LEU A 63 6.47 15.72 5.50
C LEU A 63 6.26 15.48 7.01
N GLN A 64 5.71 16.47 7.73
CA GLN A 64 5.37 16.32 9.13
C GLN A 64 4.03 15.57 9.27
N PRO A 65 3.89 14.68 10.27
CA PRO A 65 2.62 14.04 10.56
C PRO A 65 1.54 15.04 10.95
N LEU A 66 0.41 14.99 10.25
CA LEU A 66 -0.80 15.76 10.53
C LEU A 66 -1.80 14.95 11.35
N GLU A 67 -1.94 13.66 11.02
CA GLU A 67 -2.98 12.81 11.59
C GLU A 67 -2.58 11.34 11.56
N ARG A 68 -3.13 10.54 12.47
CA ARG A 68 -2.96 9.09 12.52
C ARG A 68 -4.28 8.45 12.85
N ALA A 69 -4.56 7.31 12.20
CA ALA A 69 -5.69 6.46 12.54
C ALA A 69 -5.22 5.00 12.55
N SER A 70 -5.81 4.17 13.40
CA SER A 70 -5.50 2.75 13.47
C SER A 70 -6.68 1.95 13.98
N LEU A 71 -6.72 0.67 13.60
CA LEU A 71 -7.72 -0.31 13.99
C LEU A 71 -7.04 -1.63 14.32
N ALA A 72 -7.33 -2.19 15.49
CA ALA A 72 -7.03 -3.59 15.79
C ALA A 72 -8.25 -4.46 15.47
N GLY A 73 -8.01 -5.61 14.84
CA GLY A 73 -9.08 -6.51 14.41
C GLY A 73 -8.58 -7.91 14.09
N THR A 74 -9.42 -8.67 13.42
CA THR A 74 -9.10 -10.02 12.93
C THR A 74 -9.47 -10.16 11.46
N THR A 75 -8.89 -11.14 10.78
CA THR A 75 -9.25 -11.51 9.42
C THR A 75 -9.28 -13.01 9.25
N ASP A 76 -10.30 -13.53 8.61
CA ASP A 76 -10.42 -14.95 8.26
C ASP A 76 -9.89 -15.24 6.84
N VAL A 77 -9.51 -14.20 6.10
CA VAL A 77 -8.93 -14.35 4.75
C VAL A 77 -7.49 -14.87 4.88
N PRO A 78 -7.17 -16.08 4.38
CA PRO A 78 -5.82 -16.63 4.45
C PRO A 78 -4.84 -15.80 3.60
N TYR A 79 -3.57 -15.80 4.03
CA TYR A 79 -2.52 -15.20 3.20
C TYR A 79 -2.27 -16.07 1.97
N LEU A 80 -2.50 -15.49 0.79
CA LEU A 80 -2.14 -16.09 -0.49
C LEU A 80 -1.49 -15.03 -1.38
N PRO A 81 -0.27 -15.28 -1.91
CA PRO A 81 0.39 -14.33 -2.82
C PRO A 81 -0.51 -13.95 -4.00
N GLY A 82 -0.62 -12.64 -4.27
CA GLY A 82 -1.50 -12.11 -5.31
C GLY A 82 -2.96 -11.89 -4.91
N PHE A 83 -3.33 -12.14 -3.63
CA PHE A 83 -4.67 -11.86 -3.10
C PHE A 83 -4.64 -11.02 -1.83
N LEU A 84 -3.50 -10.44 -1.51
CA LEU A 84 -3.28 -9.65 -0.29
C LEU A 84 -4.32 -8.53 -0.12
N SER A 85 -4.75 -7.91 -1.22
CA SER A 85 -5.74 -6.83 -1.20
C SER A 85 -7.08 -7.22 -0.57
N PHE A 86 -7.55 -8.45 -0.73
CA PHE A 86 -8.80 -8.92 -0.10
C PHE A 86 -8.69 -9.02 1.42
N ARG A 87 -7.48 -9.18 1.93
CA ARG A 87 -7.19 -9.25 3.36
C ARG A 87 -6.96 -7.88 3.98
N GLU A 88 -6.35 -6.95 3.25
CA GLU A 88 -5.89 -5.66 3.77
C GLU A 88 -6.87 -4.50 3.56
N ILE A 89 -7.60 -4.51 2.45
CA ILE A 89 -8.46 -3.36 2.12
C ILE A 89 -9.63 -3.17 3.11
N PRO A 90 -10.37 -4.20 3.55
CA PRO A 90 -11.45 -4.00 4.50
C PRO A 90 -11.03 -3.18 5.74
N PRO A 91 -10.00 -3.57 6.53
CA PRO A 91 -9.57 -2.77 7.67
C PRO A 91 -8.95 -1.42 7.27
N LEU A 92 -8.33 -1.30 6.11
CA LEU A 92 -7.81 -0.01 5.63
C LEU A 92 -8.92 0.98 5.29
N LEU A 93 -10.06 0.53 4.74
CA LEU A 93 -11.22 1.39 4.50
C LEU A 93 -11.79 1.93 5.82
N GLU A 94 -11.87 1.10 6.85
CA GLU A 94 -12.32 1.51 8.18
C GLU A 94 -11.35 2.52 8.81
N VAL A 95 -10.04 2.32 8.65
CA VAL A 95 -9.02 3.27 9.14
C VAL A 95 -9.10 4.59 8.39
N LEU A 96 -9.24 4.57 7.07
CA LEU A 96 -9.35 5.79 6.26
C LEU A 96 -10.64 6.58 6.56
N ALA A 97 -11.73 5.89 6.94
CA ALA A 97 -12.98 6.54 7.34
C ALA A 97 -12.88 7.27 8.70
N GLN A 98 -11.87 6.97 9.53
CA GLN A 98 -11.64 7.67 10.81
C GLN A 98 -10.89 9.00 10.62
N LEU A 99 -10.31 9.26 9.46
CA LEU A 99 -9.59 10.49 9.21
C LEU A 99 -10.52 11.70 9.17
N SER A 100 -10.08 12.82 9.70
CA SER A 100 -10.82 14.09 9.75
C SER A 100 -11.18 14.65 8.36
N ALA A 101 -10.35 14.32 7.36
CA ALA A 101 -10.58 14.60 5.95
C ALA A 101 -9.85 13.56 5.08
N PRO A 102 -10.36 13.23 3.89
CA PRO A 102 -9.69 12.32 2.99
C PRO A 102 -8.31 12.85 2.59
N PRO A 103 -7.31 11.97 2.39
CA PRO A 103 -6.04 12.37 1.81
C PRO A 103 -6.18 12.66 0.31
N ASP A 104 -5.26 13.47 -0.23
CA ASP A 104 -5.21 13.79 -1.67
C ASP A 104 -4.43 12.72 -2.46
N LEU A 105 -3.59 11.94 -1.77
CA LEU A 105 -2.78 10.86 -2.32
C LEU A 105 -2.55 9.79 -1.25
N ILE A 106 -2.58 8.50 -1.64
CA ILE A 106 -2.29 7.38 -0.73
C ILE A 106 -1.10 6.59 -1.27
N VAL A 107 -0.15 6.28 -0.40
CA VAL A 107 0.98 5.38 -0.69
C VAL A 107 0.81 4.10 0.13
N CYS A 108 0.70 2.97 -0.55
CA CYS A 108 0.55 1.65 0.07
C CYS A 108 1.90 0.92 0.14
N ASP A 109 2.18 0.23 1.24
CA ASP A 109 3.28 -0.74 1.30
C ASP A 109 2.86 -2.03 0.55
N GLY A 110 2.97 -2.00 -0.76
CA GLY A 110 2.55 -3.09 -1.64
C GLY A 110 2.56 -2.69 -3.10
N GLN A 111 2.03 -3.55 -3.95
CA GLN A 111 2.01 -3.33 -5.39
C GLN A 111 0.75 -2.56 -5.82
N GLY A 112 0.90 -1.76 -6.91
CA GLY A 112 -0.19 -1.26 -7.71
C GLY A 112 -0.48 -2.20 -8.89
N ILE A 113 -0.34 -1.71 -10.12
CA ILE A 113 -0.51 -2.55 -11.33
C ILE A 113 0.67 -3.50 -11.61
N ALA A 114 1.80 -3.42 -10.89
CA ALA A 114 2.89 -4.39 -10.97
C ALA A 114 2.52 -5.72 -10.30
N HIS A 115 1.44 -6.32 -10.75
CA HIS A 115 0.78 -7.49 -10.20
C HIS A 115 0.35 -8.43 -11.34
N PRO A 116 0.34 -9.77 -11.18
CA PRO A 116 -0.03 -10.72 -12.25
C PRO A 116 -1.38 -10.44 -12.92
N ARG A 117 -2.36 -9.94 -12.16
CA ARG A 117 -3.68 -9.53 -12.64
C ARG A 117 -3.88 -8.02 -12.64
N ARG A 118 -2.78 -7.22 -12.58
CA ARG A 118 -2.78 -5.75 -12.51
C ARG A 118 -3.59 -5.16 -11.35
N MET A 119 -3.83 -5.94 -10.30
CA MET A 119 -4.70 -5.59 -9.17
C MET A 119 -3.97 -5.88 -7.84
N GLY A 120 -2.88 -5.16 -7.57
CA GLY A 120 -2.24 -5.12 -6.27
C GLY A 120 -3.03 -4.27 -5.28
N VAL A 121 -2.58 -4.20 -4.04
CA VAL A 121 -3.31 -3.51 -2.96
C VAL A 121 -3.57 -2.03 -3.28
N ALA A 122 -2.59 -1.30 -3.83
CA ALA A 122 -2.78 0.11 -4.17
C ALA A 122 -3.76 0.32 -5.33
N ALA A 123 -3.76 -0.56 -6.34
CA ALA A 123 -4.72 -0.50 -7.45
C ALA A 123 -6.14 -0.78 -6.95
N HIS A 124 -6.30 -1.80 -6.14
CA HIS A 124 -7.58 -2.21 -5.61
C HIS A 124 -8.15 -1.17 -4.62
N LEU A 125 -7.33 -0.69 -3.68
CA LEU A 125 -7.73 0.38 -2.75
C LEU A 125 -8.14 1.66 -3.49
N GLY A 126 -7.37 2.07 -4.52
CA GLY A 126 -7.65 3.28 -5.29
C GLY A 126 -9.01 3.25 -5.99
N LEU A 127 -9.45 2.08 -6.47
CA LEU A 127 -10.82 1.92 -7.01
C LEU A 127 -11.91 2.05 -5.94
N TRP A 128 -11.66 1.56 -4.72
CA TRP A 128 -12.63 1.71 -3.63
C TRP A 128 -12.75 3.14 -3.17
N VAL A 129 -11.64 3.84 -2.94
CA VAL A 129 -11.66 5.18 -2.35
C VAL A 129 -11.76 6.31 -3.37
N GLN A 130 -11.55 6.04 -4.67
CA GLN A 130 -11.50 7.02 -5.77
C GLN A 130 -10.51 8.17 -5.48
N ILE A 131 -9.38 7.83 -4.88
CA ILE A 131 -8.27 8.74 -4.56
C ILE A 131 -7.05 8.23 -5.33
N PRO A 132 -6.14 9.10 -5.81
CA PRO A 132 -4.86 8.69 -6.39
C PRO A 132 -4.08 7.78 -5.44
N THR A 133 -3.59 6.63 -5.96
CA THR A 133 -2.87 5.65 -5.15
C THR A 133 -1.58 5.20 -5.81
N ILE A 134 -0.53 5.02 -5.00
CA ILE A 134 0.79 4.52 -5.39
C ILE A 134 1.09 3.24 -4.62
N GLY A 135 1.51 2.20 -5.32
CA GLY A 135 2.15 1.04 -4.70
C GLY A 135 3.66 1.24 -4.60
N CYS A 136 4.22 1.11 -3.41
CA CYS A 136 5.66 1.19 -3.13
C CYS A 136 6.10 -0.03 -2.32
N ALA A 137 6.36 -1.13 -2.99
CA ALA A 137 6.69 -2.40 -2.36
C ALA A 137 8.19 -2.54 -2.01
N LYS A 138 8.47 -3.28 -0.95
CA LYS A 138 9.84 -3.59 -0.47
C LYS A 138 10.52 -4.69 -1.29
N SER A 139 9.73 -5.52 -1.98
CA SER A 139 10.16 -6.69 -2.78
C SER A 139 9.34 -6.83 -4.06
N PRO A 140 9.88 -7.49 -5.11
CA PRO A 140 9.16 -7.68 -6.36
C PRO A 140 8.10 -8.78 -6.26
N LEU A 141 6.97 -8.57 -6.89
CA LEU A 141 6.01 -9.63 -7.24
C LEU A 141 6.24 -10.13 -8.68
N ILE A 142 6.80 -9.27 -9.53
CA ILE A 142 7.21 -9.56 -10.90
C ILE A 142 8.72 -9.42 -10.99
N ARG A 143 9.38 -10.46 -11.50
CA ARG A 143 10.85 -10.44 -11.69
C ARG A 143 11.25 -9.26 -12.55
N SER A 144 12.24 -8.50 -12.13
CA SER A 144 12.66 -7.26 -12.75
C SER A 144 14.18 -7.05 -12.63
N PRO A 145 14.82 -6.35 -13.58
CA PRO A 145 16.24 -5.98 -13.47
C PRO A 145 16.42 -4.97 -12.33
N LEU A 146 17.66 -4.86 -11.84
CA LEU A 146 18.01 -3.84 -10.85
C LEU A 146 18.46 -2.55 -11.57
N PRO A 147 18.13 -1.39 -11.03
CA PRO A 147 18.62 -0.10 -11.52
C PRO A 147 20.06 0.15 -11.06
N GLY A 148 20.69 1.17 -11.64
CA GLY A 148 21.97 1.71 -11.17
C GLY A 148 21.99 2.02 -9.68
N PRO A 149 23.18 2.27 -9.07
CA PRO A 149 23.32 2.49 -7.63
C PRO A 149 22.87 3.90 -7.17
N GLU A 150 22.76 4.87 -8.07
CA GLU A 150 22.47 6.27 -7.74
C GLU A 150 20.99 6.49 -7.44
N ARG A 151 20.72 7.44 -6.53
CA ARG A 151 19.37 7.93 -6.27
C ARG A 151 18.70 8.40 -7.57
N GLY A 152 17.46 7.99 -7.80
CA GLY A 152 16.69 8.31 -8.98
C GLY A 152 16.85 7.31 -10.12
N ALA A 153 17.87 6.42 -10.08
CA ALA A 153 18.01 5.37 -11.08
C ALA A 153 16.77 4.47 -11.12
N ARG A 154 16.31 4.16 -12.35
CA ARG A 154 15.08 3.38 -12.60
C ARG A 154 15.41 2.20 -13.52
N ALA A 155 14.75 1.07 -13.30
CA ALA A 155 14.71 -0.07 -14.22
C ALA A 155 13.27 -0.49 -14.44
N GLU A 156 12.89 -0.83 -15.66
CA GLU A 156 11.52 -1.14 -16.02
C GLU A 156 11.06 -2.47 -15.41
N VAL A 157 9.83 -2.47 -14.89
CA VAL A 157 9.08 -3.68 -14.55
C VAL A 157 8.07 -3.93 -15.66
N ARG A 158 8.31 -4.99 -16.45
CA ARG A 158 7.42 -5.37 -17.54
C ARG A 158 6.68 -6.66 -17.23
N HIS A 159 5.40 -6.71 -17.57
CA HIS A 159 4.55 -7.89 -17.48
C HIS A 159 3.78 -8.07 -18.78
N HIS A 160 3.93 -9.23 -19.42
CA HIS A 160 3.37 -9.47 -20.77
C HIS A 160 3.67 -8.35 -21.78
N GLY A 161 4.93 -7.85 -21.77
CA GLY A 161 5.39 -6.77 -22.65
C GLY A 161 4.97 -5.36 -22.23
N GLN A 162 4.01 -5.22 -21.32
CA GLN A 162 3.54 -3.91 -20.85
C GLN A 162 4.40 -3.40 -19.70
N LEU A 163 4.70 -2.09 -19.71
CA LEU A 163 5.34 -1.40 -18.58
C LEU A 163 4.32 -1.25 -17.45
N VAL A 164 4.61 -1.85 -16.29
CA VAL A 164 3.70 -1.87 -15.14
C VAL A 164 4.29 -1.22 -13.89
N GLY A 165 5.55 -0.84 -13.91
CA GLY A 165 6.22 -0.22 -12.77
C GLY A 165 7.68 0.08 -13.05
N TYR A 166 8.35 0.64 -12.04
CA TYR A 166 9.80 0.79 -12.00
C TYR A 166 10.38 0.21 -10.73
N VAL A 167 11.54 -0.42 -10.86
CA VAL A 167 12.46 -0.62 -9.74
C VAL A 167 13.20 0.70 -9.55
N LEU A 168 12.98 1.38 -8.43
CA LEU A 168 13.43 2.74 -8.19
C LEU A 168 14.47 2.79 -7.05
N ARG A 169 15.60 3.43 -7.30
CA ARG A 169 16.61 3.69 -6.29
C ARG A 169 16.29 4.99 -5.55
N THR A 170 15.68 4.89 -4.41
CA THR A 170 15.33 6.07 -3.57
C THR A 170 16.51 6.60 -2.76
N ARG A 171 17.52 5.76 -2.51
CA ARG A 171 18.74 6.10 -1.77
C ARG A 171 19.94 5.38 -2.38
N SER A 172 21.00 6.14 -2.69
CA SER A 172 22.23 5.61 -3.29
C SER A 172 22.86 4.53 -2.40
N GLY A 173 23.25 3.41 -3.00
CA GLY A 173 23.89 2.27 -2.31
C GLY A 173 22.95 1.39 -1.49
N TYR A 174 21.67 1.71 -1.38
CA TYR A 174 20.66 0.88 -0.67
C TYR A 174 19.84 0.04 -1.65
N LYS A 175 19.15 -1.01 -1.14
CA LYS A 175 18.20 -1.79 -1.94
C LYS A 175 17.13 -0.86 -2.53
N PRO A 176 16.72 -1.04 -3.81
CA PRO A 176 15.67 -0.24 -4.41
C PRO A 176 14.29 -0.59 -3.83
N VAL A 177 13.28 0.21 -4.18
CA VAL A 177 11.86 -0.09 -3.99
C VAL A 177 11.21 -0.38 -5.35
N TYR A 178 10.01 -0.97 -5.33
CA TYR A 178 9.24 -1.33 -6.50
C TYR A 178 8.01 -0.44 -6.56
N VAL A 179 8.00 0.50 -7.51
CA VAL A 179 6.96 1.52 -7.64
C VAL A 179 6.06 1.17 -8.80
N SER A 180 4.77 1.18 -8.56
CA SER A 180 3.76 1.07 -9.62
C SER A 180 2.55 1.94 -9.30
N PRO A 181 1.89 2.53 -10.31
CA PRO A 181 0.66 3.27 -10.07
C PRO A 181 -0.43 2.32 -9.57
N GLY A 182 -1.29 2.82 -8.71
CA GLY A 182 -2.52 2.14 -8.33
C GLY A 182 -3.68 2.61 -9.20
N HIS A 183 -4.18 3.81 -8.96
CA HIS A 183 -5.31 4.42 -9.65
C HIS A 183 -5.13 5.94 -9.72
N LEU A 184 -5.65 6.62 -10.75
CA LEU A 184 -5.69 8.09 -10.96
C LEU A 184 -4.31 8.78 -10.97
N ILE A 185 -3.23 8.04 -11.22
CA ILE A 185 -1.87 8.56 -11.28
C ILE A 185 -1.06 7.85 -12.36
N SER A 186 -0.17 8.57 -13.04
CA SER A 186 0.78 8.01 -13.99
C SER A 186 1.98 7.37 -13.28
N LEU A 187 2.71 6.51 -14.00
CA LEU A 187 3.88 5.83 -13.44
C LEU A 187 5.03 6.80 -13.13
N ASP A 188 5.27 7.77 -13.99
CA ASP A 188 6.35 8.74 -13.77
C ASP A 188 6.04 9.64 -12.58
N THR A 189 4.83 10.17 -12.50
CA THR A 189 4.35 10.96 -11.36
C THR A 189 4.40 10.17 -10.06
N ALA A 190 4.03 8.88 -10.08
CA ALA A 190 4.16 8.00 -8.92
C ALA A 190 5.62 7.87 -8.44
N CYS A 191 6.58 7.72 -9.37
CA CYS A 191 8.00 7.67 -9.04
C CYS A 191 8.52 8.99 -8.46
N ASP A 192 8.10 10.12 -9.00
CA ASP A 192 8.52 11.44 -8.54
C ASP A 192 8.00 11.71 -7.12
N TRP A 193 6.74 11.32 -6.82
CA TRP A 193 6.23 11.37 -5.46
C TRP A 193 6.98 10.44 -4.51
N VAL A 194 7.27 9.22 -4.89
CA VAL A 194 8.05 8.28 -4.05
C VAL A 194 9.44 8.84 -3.75
N LEU A 195 10.12 9.45 -4.73
CA LEU A 195 11.40 10.14 -4.50
C LEU A 195 11.23 11.32 -3.54
N ARG A 196 10.24 12.17 -3.74
CA ARG A 196 9.96 13.32 -2.87
C ARG A 196 9.69 12.88 -1.43
N LEU A 197 8.92 11.82 -1.24
CA LEU A 197 8.57 11.24 0.06
C LEU A 197 9.71 10.45 0.72
N ALA A 198 10.81 10.18 0.00
CA ALA A 198 11.98 9.47 0.52
C ALA A 198 13.25 10.37 0.52
N PRO A 199 13.26 11.51 1.23
CA PRO A 199 14.42 12.42 1.22
C PRO A 199 15.63 11.86 1.97
N LYS A 200 15.41 11.03 2.98
CA LYS A 200 16.45 10.52 3.90
C LYS A 200 16.53 9.00 3.91
N TRP A 201 15.40 8.31 3.89
CA TRP A 201 15.32 6.88 4.03
C TRP A 201 15.09 6.18 2.69
N ARG A 202 15.26 4.86 2.68
CA ARG A 202 14.94 4.02 1.52
C ARG A 202 13.44 4.01 1.22
N LEU A 203 12.62 3.94 2.27
CA LEU A 203 11.16 3.94 2.14
C LEU A 203 10.63 5.37 2.21
N PRO A 204 9.52 5.66 1.52
CA PRO A 204 8.78 6.89 1.72
C PRO A 204 8.40 7.10 3.19
N GLU A 205 8.49 8.34 3.68
CA GLU A 205 8.14 8.66 5.08
C GLU A 205 6.72 8.23 5.44
N THR A 206 5.79 8.31 4.49
CA THR A 206 4.41 7.85 4.63
C THR A 206 4.31 6.39 5.05
N THR A 207 4.82 5.48 4.21
CA THR A 207 4.78 4.03 4.48
C THR A 207 5.70 3.65 5.63
N ARG A 208 6.86 4.30 5.79
CA ARG A 208 7.77 4.07 6.91
C ARG A 208 7.12 4.36 8.27
N LEU A 209 6.39 5.46 8.38
CA LEU A 209 5.72 5.83 9.62
C LEU A 209 4.48 4.98 9.88
N ALA A 210 3.75 4.57 8.84
CA ALA A 210 2.64 3.62 8.97
C ALA A 210 3.13 2.26 9.47
N ASP A 211 4.17 1.68 8.84
CA ASP A 211 4.81 0.41 9.23
C ASP A 211 5.27 0.46 10.72
N GLN A 212 5.95 1.53 11.12
CA GLN A 212 6.38 1.70 12.52
C GLN A 212 5.20 1.77 13.49
N MET A 213 4.13 2.46 13.13
CA MET A 213 2.95 2.62 13.97
C MET A 213 2.23 1.29 14.15
N VAL A 214 1.89 0.59 13.06
CA VAL A 214 1.16 -0.68 13.15
C VAL A 214 2.01 -1.77 13.79
N GLY A 215 3.32 -1.78 13.55
CA GLY A 215 4.26 -2.71 14.18
C GLY A 215 4.38 -2.50 15.69
N LYS A 216 4.34 -1.24 16.17
CA LYS A 216 4.32 -0.92 17.61
C LYS A 216 3.00 -1.38 18.24
N LEU A 217 1.88 -1.00 17.66
CA LEU A 217 0.54 -1.36 18.17
C LEU A 217 0.33 -2.89 18.17
N MET A 218 0.83 -3.61 17.16
CA MET A 218 0.75 -5.07 17.13
C MET A 218 1.52 -5.72 18.30
N LYS A 219 2.67 -5.15 18.71
CA LYS A 219 3.40 -5.64 19.89
C LYS A 219 2.61 -5.42 21.17
N GLU A 220 1.92 -4.30 21.31
CA GLU A 220 1.06 -4.00 22.45
C GLU A 220 -0.10 -4.99 22.53
N VAL A 221 -0.83 -5.22 21.42
CA VAL A 221 -1.91 -6.22 21.30
C VAL A 221 -1.43 -7.65 21.64
N ASN A 222 -0.22 -8.01 21.25
CA ASN A 222 0.34 -9.33 21.58
C ASN A 222 0.74 -9.47 23.06
N ASN A 223 1.20 -8.38 23.69
CA ASN A 223 1.59 -8.40 25.12
C ASN A 223 0.38 -8.49 26.02
N GLU A 224 -0.69 -7.74 25.75
CA GLU A 224 -1.94 -7.79 26.51
C GLU A 224 -2.51 -9.22 26.58
N GLN A 225 -2.46 -9.96 25.48
CA GLN A 225 -2.96 -11.33 25.45
C GLN A 225 -2.07 -12.32 26.22
N ARG A 226 -0.76 -12.10 26.27
CA ARG A 226 0.16 -12.94 27.09
C ARG A 226 -0.12 -12.76 28.59
N THR A 227 -0.48 -11.55 28.99
CA THR A 227 -0.85 -11.25 30.38
C THR A 227 -2.13 -11.98 30.77
N VAL A 228 -3.17 -11.90 29.93
CA VAL A 228 -4.46 -12.58 30.18
C VAL A 228 -4.31 -14.11 30.24
N ASN A 229 -3.49 -14.69 29.35
CA ASN A 229 -3.28 -16.15 29.33
C ASN A 229 -2.43 -16.65 30.53
N ASN A 230 -1.63 -15.80 31.18
CA ASN A 230 -0.83 -16.16 32.35
C ASN A 230 -1.60 -16.02 33.70
N GLU A 231 -2.77 -15.38 33.66
CA GLU A 231 -3.65 -15.20 34.83
C GLU A 231 -4.77 -16.26 34.89
N GLN A 232 -4.85 -17.16 33.91
CA GLN A 232 -5.75 -18.33 33.88
C GLN A 232 -4.97 -19.61 34.19
#